data_9c26777fa777c58289c674021d9b6e56
#
_entry.id   9c26777fa777c58289c674021d9b6e56
#
_cell.length_a   1.000
_cell.length_b   1.000
_cell.length_c   1.000
_cell.angle_alpha   90.00
_cell.angle_beta   90.00
_cell.angle_gamma   90.00
#
_symmetry.space_group_name_H-M   'P 1'
#
loop_
_entity.id
_entity.type
_entity.pdbx_description
1 polymer ?
#
loop_
_entity_poly.entity_id
_entity_poly.type
_entity_poly.pdbx_seq_one_letter_code
_entity_poly.pdbx_strand_id
1 'polypeptide(L)'
;LCRPEETVEAFRTALTPEVPAAVFTHVSNVFGMILPIQELARLCRERGVPFILDASQSAGCLPVHLEELGAAFIAMPGHKGLYGPQGTGLLLCGQTPPPLLEGGTGSESIRQEMPDFLPDRLEAGTHNITGIAGLLEGLRFVEKQGVQSIGSHERALTVQMGESLAQLPGVEVFRSKDPSQQAGVLSFRVSGMDCEELGEALGRRDIALRSGLHCAPLAHRTAGTLETGTVRASVSAFNVPQEIPRFVRELRQILSEKP
;
A
#
# COMPACT_ATOMS: atom_id res chain seq x y z
N LEU A 1 0.74 -15.48 8.31
CA LEU A 1 1.22 -14.18 7.84
C LEU A 1 1.11 -13.16 8.98
N CYS A 2 0.89 -11.90 8.76
CA CYS A 2 0.92 -10.90 9.83
C CYS A 2 -0.03 -11.27 10.99
N ARG A 3 0.52 -11.35 12.20
CA ARG A 3 -0.23 -11.44 13.45
C ARG A 3 0.09 -10.15 14.23
N PRO A 4 -0.89 -9.28 14.46
CA PRO A 4 -0.64 -7.96 15.06
C PRO A 4 0.17 -8.02 16.36
N GLU A 5 -0.19 -8.92 17.27
CA GLU A 5 0.46 -9.05 18.58
C GLU A 5 1.93 -9.50 18.44
N GLU A 6 2.20 -10.47 17.56
CA GLU A 6 3.57 -10.94 17.30
C GLU A 6 4.41 -9.84 16.63
N THR A 7 3.79 -9.05 15.73
CA THR A 7 4.45 -7.91 15.07
C THR A 7 4.84 -6.85 16.10
N VAL A 8 3.93 -6.50 17.00
CA VAL A 8 4.17 -5.51 18.06
C VAL A 8 5.27 -5.98 19.00
N GLU A 9 5.27 -7.26 19.40
CA GLU A 9 6.28 -7.79 20.32
C GLU A 9 7.67 -7.91 19.66
N ALA A 10 7.73 -8.35 18.41
CA ALA A 10 8.97 -8.37 17.65
C ALA A 10 9.54 -6.96 17.50
N PHE A 11 8.68 -5.97 17.22
CA PHE A 11 9.10 -4.58 17.14
C PHE A 11 9.57 -4.03 18.48
N ARG A 12 8.84 -4.30 19.57
CA ARG A 12 9.23 -3.90 20.94
C ARG A 12 10.65 -4.36 21.27
N THR A 13 10.99 -5.57 20.87
CA THR A 13 12.32 -6.17 21.07
C THR A 13 13.38 -5.50 20.19
N ALA A 14 13.03 -5.17 18.94
CA ALA A 14 13.96 -4.54 18.00
C ALA A 14 14.18 -3.05 18.27
N LEU A 15 13.29 -2.38 18.99
CA LEU A 15 13.35 -0.95 19.28
C LEU A 15 14.33 -0.67 20.43
N THR A 16 15.62 -0.75 20.13
CA THR A 16 16.70 -0.45 21.08
C THR A 16 17.03 1.06 21.12
N PRO A 17 17.79 1.54 22.11
CA PRO A 17 18.18 2.97 22.21
C PRO A 17 18.99 3.48 21.02
N GLU A 18 19.62 2.60 20.25
CA GLU A 18 20.44 2.95 19.08
C GLU A 18 19.60 3.17 17.81
N VAL A 19 18.28 2.90 17.84
CA VAL A 19 17.40 3.08 16.67
C VAL A 19 17.15 4.58 16.43
N PRO A 20 17.64 5.14 15.31
CA PRO A 20 17.51 6.59 15.07
C PRO A 20 16.13 6.98 14.56
N ALA A 21 15.41 6.08 13.90
CA ALA A 21 14.05 6.26 13.37
C ALA A 21 13.44 4.89 13.05
N ALA A 22 12.11 4.82 13.06
CA ALA A 22 11.36 3.63 12.69
C ALA A 22 10.46 3.93 11.48
N VAL A 23 10.64 3.15 10.40
CA VAL A 23 9.87 3.28 9.16
C VAL A 23 8.99 2.06 8.98
N PHE A 24 7.68 2.26 8.81
CA PHE A 24 6.72 1.18 8.61
C PHE A 24 5.85 1.41 7.39
N THR A 25 5.54 0.34 6.67
CA THR A 25 4.39 0.35 5.77
C THR A 25 3.09 0.16 6.57
N HIS A 26 2.02 0.85 6.18
CA HIS A 26 0.71 0.67 6.81
C HIS A 26 0.02 -0.60 6.34
N VAL A 27 0.13 -0.90 5.05
CA VAL A 27 -0.50 -2.06 4.41
C VAL A 27 0.51 -2.76 3.50
N SER A 28 0.60 -4.07 3.62
CA SER A 28 1.44 -4.88 2.74
C SER A 28 0.99 -4.76 1.29
N ASN A 29 1.90 -4.35 0.41
CA ASN A 29 1.65 -4.26 -1.03
C ASN A 29 1.55 -5.64 -1.72
N VAL A 30 1.90 -6.71 -1.03
CA VAL A 30 1.79 -8.10 -1.54
C VAL A 30 0.52 -8.76 -1.05
N PHE A 31 0.31 -8.75 0.28
CA PHE A 31 -0.74 -9.56 0.91
C PHE A 31 -1.95 -8.74 1.38
N GLY A 32 -1.90 -7.41 1.27
CA GLY A 32 -2.99 -6.51 1.69
C GLY A 32 -3.24 -6.49 3.20
N MET A 33 -2.34 -7.05 4.00
CA MET A 33 -2.49 -7.08 5.46
C MET A 33 -2.21 -5.71 6.04
N ILE A 34 -3.09 -5.25 6.94
CA ILE A 34 -2.98 -3.98 7.64
C ILE A 34 -2.11 -4.19 8.89
N LEU A 35 -1.08 -3.38 9.07
CA LEU A 35 -0.19 -3.43 10.23
C LEU A 35 -0.76 -2.60 11.39
N PRO A 36 -0.44 -2.96 12.66
CA PRO A 36 -0.95 -2.30 13.88
C PRO A 36 -0.21 -0.98 14.14
N ILE A 37 -0.29 -0.01 13.21
CA ILE A 37 0.52 1.21 13.22
C ILE A 37 0.29 2.10 14.45
N GLN A 38 -0.91 2.09 15.05
CA GLN A 38 -1.21 2.85 16.25
C GLN A 38 -0.35 2.40 17.43
N GLU A 39 -0.21 1.07 17.61
CA GLU A 39 0.60 0.51 18.69
C GLU A 39 2.10 0.69 18.41
N LEU A 40 2.53 0.53 17.15
CA LEU A 40 3.91 0.77 16.74
C LEU A 40 4.31 2.23 16.95
N ALA A 41 3.45 3.17 16.55
CA ALA A 41 3.66 4.61 16.77
C ALA A 41 3.71 4.97 18.26
N ARG A 42 2.83 4.36 19.08
CA ARG A 42 2.85 4.54 20.54
C ARG A 42 4.18 4.07 21.14
N LEU A 43 4.68 2.90 20.75
CA LEU A 43 5.97 2.40 21.22
C LEU A 43 7.14 3.31 20.82
N CYS A 44 7.13 3.86 19.62
CA CYS A 44 8.11 4.84 19.16
C CYS A 44 8.07 6.10 20.03
N ARG A 45 6.87 6.63 20.28
CA ARG A 45 6.66 7.82 21.11
C ARG A 45 7.18 7.62 22.54
N GLU A 46 6.89 6.46 23.15
CA GLU A 46 7.37 6.11 24.50
C GLU A 46 8.89 6.05 24.61
N ARG A 47 9.59 5.80 23.50
CA ARG A 47 11.05 5.73 23.43
C ARG A 47 11.72 6.94 22.80
N GLY A 48 10.95 7.94 22.40
CA GLY A 48 11.48 9.14 21.72
C GLY A 48 12.05 8.85 20.34
N VAL A 49 11.64 7.76 19.66
CA VAL A 49 12.09 7.37 18.32
C VAL A 49 11.14 7.96 17.28
N PRO A 50 11.63 8.72 16.30
CA PRO A 50 10.79 9.23 15.21
C PRO A 50 10.09 8.11 14.45
N PHE A 51 8.76 8.20 14.32
CA PHE A 51 7.94 7.27 13.56
C PHE A 51 7.65 7.82 12.18
N ILE A 52 7.93 7.05 11.14
CA ILE A 52 7.70 7.40 9.73
C ILE A 52 6.78 6.35 9.11
N LEU A 53 5.68 6.79 8.52
CA LEU A 53 4.69 5.91 7.91
C LEU A 53 4.77 5.95 6.38
N ASP A 54 4.97 4.79 5.76
CA ASP A 54 4.67 4.57 4.35
C ASP A 54 3.17 4.23 4.19
N ALA A 55 2.38 5.22 3.78
CA ALA A 55 0.96 5.09 3.52
C ALA A 55 0.63 4.76 2.06
N SER A 56 1.58 4.22 1.30
CA SER A 56 1.44 3.98 -0.14
C SER A 56 0.29 3.06 -0.52
N GLN A 57 -0.19 2.22 0.38
CA GLN A 57 -1.30 1.29 0.14
C GLN A 57 -2.54 1.61 0.98
N SER A 58 -2.46 2.62 1.84
CA SER A 58 -3.56 2.98 2.76
C SER A 58 -4.15 4.35 2.49
N ALA A 59 -3.35 5.30 1.98
CA ALA A 59 -3.85 6.62 1.63
C ALA A 59 -5.01 6.50 0.62
N GLY A 60 -6.13 7.13 0.93
CA GLY A 60 -7.35 7.12 0.14
C GLY A 60 -8.35 5.99 0.46
N CYS A 61 -7.94 4.93 1.18
CA CYS A 61 -8.82 3.82 1.55
C CYS A 61 -8.84 3.47 3.04
N LEU A 62 -7.86 3.94 3.81
CA LEU A 62 -7.85 3.85 5.27
C LEU A 62 -7.60 5.24 5.88
N PRO A 63 -8.14 5.53 7.07
CA PRO A 63 -7.83 6.76 7.79
C PRO A 63 -6.33 6.85 8.11
N VAL A 64 -5.72 7.98 7.80
CA VAL A 64 -4.32 8.28 8.11
C VAL A 64 -4.26 9.69 8.70
N HIS A 65 -3.90 9.79 9.98
CA HIS A 65 -3.89 11.04 10.71
C HIS A 65 -2.50 11.28 11.32
N LEU A 66 -1.81 12.32 10.84
CA LEU A 66 -0.44 12.66 11.25
C LEU A 66 -0.35 12.91 12.76
N GLU A 67 -1.26 13.72 13.29
CA GLU A 67 -1.27 14.14 14.68
C GLU A 67 -1.63 13.02 15.65
N GLU A 68 -2.65 12.21 15.31
CA GLU A 68 -3.07 11.07 16.14
C GLU A 68 -1.96 10.02 16.28
N LEU A 69 -1.25 9.75 15.19
CA LEU A 69 -0.11 8.85 15.19
C LEU A 69 1.10 9.48 15.88
N GLY A 70 1.19 10.82 15.92
CA GLY A 70 2.40 11.51 16.32
C GLY A 70 3.58 11.18 15.40
N ALA A 71 3.30 10.97 14.12
CA ALA A 71 4.30 10.61 13.16
C ALA A 71 5.21 11.80 12.81
N ALA A 72 6.50 11.54 12.68
CA ALA A 72 7.44 12.53 12.17
C ALA A 72 7.13 12.84 10.70
N PHE A 73 6.86 11.80 9.92
CA PHE A 73 6.50 11.93 8.50
C PHE A 73 5.51 10.84 8.08
N ILE A 74 4.65 11.19 7.10
CA ILE A 74 3.82 10.22 6.38
C ILE A 74 4.02 10.44 4.88
N ALA A 75 4.48 9.42 4.17
CA ALA A 75 4.73 9.47 2.74
C ALA A 75 3.68 8.65 1.96
N MET A 76 3.22 9.17 0.82
CA MET A 76 2.26 8.51 -0.03
C MET A 76 2.37 8.92 -1.50
N PRO A 77 2.33 7.99 -2.47
CA PRO A 77 2.31 8.32 -3.89
C PRO A 77 0.93 8.79 -4.34
N GLY A 78 0.90 9.72 -5.29
CA GLY A 78 -0.36 10.24 -5.82
C GLY A 78 -1.12 9.26 -6.73
N HIS A 79 -0.40 8.34 -7.39
CA HIS A 79 -0.94 7.46 -8.43
C HIS A 79 -1.57 6.13 -7.94
N LYS A 80 -1.77 5.97 -6.64
CA LYS A 80 -2.46 4.81 -6.06
C LYS A 80 -3.84 5.22 -5.53
N GLY A 81 -4.15 4.93 -4.28
CA GLY A 81 -5.45 5.23 -3.67
C GLY A 81 -5.83 6.72 -3.58
N LEU A 82 -4.93 7.63 -3.96
CA LEU A 82 -5.24 9.05 -4.14
C LEU A 82 -5.72 9.40 -5.55
N TYR A 83 -5.74 8.45 -6.48
CA TYR A 83 -6.25 8.58 -7.86
C TYR A 83 -5.63 9.72 -8.69
N GLY A 84 -4.44 10.19 -8.30
CA GLY A 84 -3.68 11.19 -9.04
C GLY A 84 -2.76 10.58 -10.11
N PRO A 85 -2.08 11.41 -10.91
CA PRO A 85 -1.17 10.94 -11.95
C PRO A 85 0.16 10.42 -11.37
N GLN A 86 0.87 9.62 -12.17
CA GLN A 86 2.23 9.20 -11.86
C GLN A 86 3.17 10.40 -11.74
N GLY A 87 4.26 10.25 -10.98
CA GLY A 87 5.22 11.33 -10.74
C GLY A 87 4.73 12.40 -9.75
N THR A 88 3.67 12.11 -8.99
CA THR A 88 3.17 12.94 -7.89
C THR A 88 3.14 12.15 -6.58
N GLY A 89 3.14 12.86 -5.48
CA GLY A 89 3.03 12.28 -4.14
C GLY A 89 2.88 13.36 -3.08
N LEU A 90 2.66 12.94 -1.85
CA LEU A 90 2.54 13.82 -0.69
C LEU A 90 3.48 13.32 0.41
N LEU A 91 4.12 14.28 1.07
CA LEU A 91 4.81 14.09 2.34
C LEU A 91 4.15 14.97 3.39
N LEU A 92 3.47 14.36 4.36
CA LEU A 92 2.98 15.08 5.52
C LEU A 92 4.12 15.17 6.54
N CYS A 93 4.37 16.37 7.03
CA CYS A 93 5.50 16.65 7.92
C CYS A 93 4.99 17.04 9.31
N GLY A 94 5.26 16.21 10.31
CA GLY A 94 5.07 16.52 11.73
C GLY A 94 6.24 17.32 12.32
N GLN A 95 7.33 17.40 11.59
CA GLN A 95 8.52 18.21 11.90
C GLN A 95 9.15 18.73 10.60
N THR A 96 9.94 19.77 10.68
CA THR A 96 10.63 20.36 9.52
C THR A 96 12.00 19.70 9.34
N PRO A 97 12.20 18.84 8.32
CA PRO A 97 13.50 18.23 8.04
C PRO A 97 14.42 19.20 7.31
N PRO A 98 15.73 18.93 7.28
CA PRO A 98 16.62 19.60 6.34
C PRO A 98 16.21 19.26 4.89
N PRO A 99 16.47 20.16 3.91
CA PRO A 99 16.26 19.85 2.51
C PRO A 99 17.20 18.72 2.07
N LEU A 100 16.68 17.79 1.27
CA LEU A 100 17.48 16.74 0.63
C LEU A 100 18.06 17.24 -0.71
N LEU A 101 17.31 18.10 -1.39
CA LEU A 101 17.69 18.76 -2.64
C LEU A 101 17.64 20.26 -2.46
N GLU A 102 18.62 20.93 -3.01
CA GLU A 102 18.72 22.39 -3.03
C GLU A 102 18.71 22.88 -4.47
N GLY A 103 18.14 24.07 -4.72
CA GLY A 103 18.04 24.62 -6.06
C GLY A 103 17.27 25.92 -6.07
N GLY A 104 16.57 26.20 -7.16
CA GLY A 104 15.75 27.40 -7.28
C GLY A 104 14.74 27.49 -6.13
N THR A 105 14.83 28.56 -5.34
CA THR A 105 14.06 28.73 -4.10
C THR A 105 12.63 29.24 -4.34
N GLY A 106 12.28 29.57 -5.59
CA GLY A 106 10.93 30.02 -5.96
C GLY A 106 10.52 31.33 -5.29
N SER A 107 10.07 31.25 -4.05
CA SER A 107 9.55 32.37 -3.26
C SER A 107 10.64 33.33 -2.72
N GLU A 108 11.87 32.87 -2.54
CA GLU A 108 12.98 33.66 -1.96
C GLU A 108 14.22 33.68 -2.86
N SER A 109 14.08 34.16 -4.11
CA SER A 109 15.12 34.11 -5.16
C SER A 109 16.44 34.81 -4.82
N ILE A 110 16.49 35.62 -3.77
CA ILE A 110 17.73 36.27 -3.30
C ILE A 110 18.58 35.36 -2.42
N ARG A 111 18.01 34.29 -1.86
CA ARG A 111 18.71 33.33 -0.98
C ARG A 111 19.40 32.26 -1.81
N GLN A 112 20.56 31.84 -1.39
CA GLN A 112 21.28 30.67 -1.96
C GLN A 112 20.83 29.36 -1.31
N GLU A 113 20.32 29.44 -0.09
CA GLU A 113 19.82 28.31 0.69
C GLU A 113 18.30 28.19 0.56
N MET A 114 17.79 26.98 0.75
CA MET A 114 16.36 26.75 0.73
C MET A 114 15.64 27.50 1.86
N PRO A 115 14.40 27.97 1.65
CA PRO A 115 13.60 28.65 2.68
C PRO A 115 13.45 27.83 3.97
N ASP A 116 13.15 28.50 5.08
CA ASP A 116 12.98 27.84 6.37
C ASP A 116 11.56 27.31 6.60
N PHE A 117 10.63 27.59 5.70
CA PHE A 117 9.23 27.22 5.80
C PHE A 117 8.81 26.16 4.77
N LEU A 118 7.83 25.33 5.15
CA LEU A 118 7.18 24.37 4.26
C LEU A 118 6.05 25.04 3.46
N PRO A 119 5.79 24.57 2.23
CA PRO A 119 6.44 23.45 1.53
C PRO A 119 7.76 23.81 0.86
N ASP A 120 8.07 25.09 0.63
CA ASP A 120 9.17 25.60 -0.20
C ASP A 120 10.53 25.02 0.19
N ARG A 121 10.76 24.79 1.49
CA ARG A 121 12.00 24.17 2.01
C ARG A 121 12.35 22.83 1.36
N LEU A 122 11.35 22.05 0.98
CA LEU A 122 11.52 20.69 0.42
C LEU A 122 11.24 20.62 -1.08
N GLU A 123 10.86 21.73 -1.69
CA GLU A 123 10.41 21.80 -3.07
C GLU A 123 11.30 22.70 -3.91
N ALA A 124 12.53 22.22 -4.22
CA ALA A 124 13.48 22.96 -5.04
C ALA A 124 13.11 22.93 -6.54
N GLY A 125 13.24 24.08 -7.20
CA GLY A 125 13.10 24.20 -8.64
C GLY A 125 11.65 24.40 -9.12
N THR A 126 11.37 24.04 -10.37
CA THR A 126 10.04 24.20 -10.99
C THR A 126 9.23 22.93 -10.82
N HIS A 127 8.07 23.05 -10.18
CA HIS A 127 7.21 21.92 -9.85
C HIS A 127 6.41 21.41 -11.04
N ASN A 128 5.99 20.15 -10.95
CA ASN A 128 5.06 19.50 -11.87
C ASN A 128 3.62 20.00 -11.61
N ILE A 129 3.33 21.24 -11.99
CA ILE A 129 2.01 21.88 -11.76
C ILE A 129 0.87 21.07 -12.38
N THR A 130 1.05 20.53 -13.57
CA THR A 130 0.03 19.70 -14.25
C THR A 130 -0.27 18.43 -13.43
N GLY A 131 0.76 17.76 -12.93
CA GLY A 131 0.59 16.59 -12.08
C GLY A 131 -0.05 16.92 -10.73
N ILE A 132 0.34 18.03 -10.10
CA ILE A 132 -0.24 18.51 -8.84
C ILE A 132 -1.73 18.85 -9.03
N ALA A 133 -2.10 19.53 -10.11
CA ALA A 133 -3.51 19.79 -10.42
C ALA A 133 -4.32 18.50 -10.61
N GLY A 134 -3.74 17.49 -11.30
CA GLY A 134 -4.38 16.19 -11.43
C GLY A 134 -4.51 15.45 -10.09
N LEU A 135 -3.50 15.53 -9.21
CA LEU A 135 -3.57 14.96 -7.86
C LEU A 135 -4.67 15.63 -7.02
N LEU A 136 -4.84 16.95 -7.14
CA LEU A 136 -5.91 17.68 -6.47
C LEU A 136 -7.30 17.13 -6.84
N GLU A 137 -7.53 16.83 -8.12
CA GLU A 137 -8.80 16.22 -8.55
C GLU A 137 -8.98 14.79 -8.02
N GLY A 138 -7.88 14.00 -7.93
CA GLY A 138 -7.90 12.71 -7.26
C GLY A 138 -8.28 12.81 -5.77
N LEU A 139 -7.70 13.77 -5.05
CA LEU A 139 -8.04 14.04 -3.65
C LEU A 139 -9.51 14.48 -3.48
N ARG A 140 -10.02 15.34 -4.36
CA ARG A 140 -11.44 15.73 -4.38
C ARG A 140 -12.38 14.54 -4.62
N PHE A 141 -11.97 13.61 -5.49
CA PHE A 141 -12.70 12.36 -5.69
C PHE A 141 -12.75 11.54 -4.41
N VAL A 142 -11.60 11.33 -3.74
CA VAL A 142 -11.51 10.58 -2.47
C VAL A 142 -12.35 11.24 -1.38
N GLU A 143 -12.27 12.55 -1.25
CA GLU A 143 -13.07 13.33 -0.29
C GLU A 143 -14.58 13.15 -0.54
N LYS A 144 -15.01 13.26 -1.79
CA LYS A 144 -16.41 13.11 -2.19
C LYS A 144 -16.95 11.70 -1.95
N GLN A 145 -16.16 10.66 -2.23
CA GLN A 145 -16.55 9.26 -2.00
C GLN A 145 -16.48 8.88 -0.53
N GLY A 146 -15.55 9.47 0.21
CA GLY A 146 -15.21 9.16 1.59
C GLY A 146 -14.24 7.98 1.72
N VAL A 147 -13.13 8.20 2.42
CA VAL A 147 -12.06 7.20 2.66
C VAL A 147 -12.61 5.89 3.22
N GLN A 148 -13.49 5.97 4.23
CA GLN A 148 -14.09 4.79 4.86
C GLN A 148 -15.02 4.03 3.91
N SER A 149 -15.75 4.74 3.04
CA SER A 149 -16.62 4.15 2.03
C SER A 149 -15.81 3.37 1.00
N ILE A 150 -14.75 3.98 0.47
CA ILE A 150 -13.81 3.34 -0.45
C ILE A 150 -13.20 2.09 0.21
N GLY A 151 -12.62 2.22 1.39
CA GLY A 151 -11.98 1.10 2.08
C GLY A 151 -12.93 -0.04 2.43
N SER A 152 -14.18 0.27 2.81
CA SER A 152 -15.21 -0.75 3.08
C SER A 152 -15.62 -1.51 1.81
N HIS A 153 -15.77 -0.79 0.69
CA HIS A 153 -16.05 -1.36 -0.61
C HIS A 153 -14.93 -2.29 -1.08
N GLU A 154 -13.69 -1.81 -1.07
CA GLU A 154 -12.52 -2.60 -1.46
C GLU A 154 -12.35 -3.85 -0.59
N ARG A 155 -12.54 -3.72 0.72
CA ARG A 155 -12.50 -4.84 1.66
C ARG A 155 -13.57 -5.88 1.36
N ALA A 156 -14.80 -5.46 1.12
CA ALA A 156 -15.90 -6.37 0.80
C ALA A 156 -15.59 -7.19 -0.46
N LEU A 157 -15.10 -6.57 -1.52
CA LEU A 157 -14.69 -7.25 -2.75
C LEU A 157 -13.53 -8.22 -2.51
N THR A 158 -12.53 -7.81 -1.73
CA THR A 158 -11.34 -8.62 -1.42
C THR A 158 -11.71 -9.85 -0.58
N VAL A 159 -12.59 -9.70 0.41
CA VAL A 159 -13.08 -10.81 1.23
C VAL A 159 -13.86 -11.80 0.36
N GLN A 160 -14.83 -11.33 -0.44
CA GLN A 160 -15.60 -12.17 -1.36
C GLN A 160 -14.67 -12.93 -2.33
N MET A 161 -13.69 -12.25 -2.90
CA MET A 161 -12.69 -12.86 -3.80
C MET A 161 -11.89 -13.94 -3.07
N GLY A 162 -11.34 -13.65 -1.89
CA GLY A 162 -10.55 -14.57 -1.10
C GLY A 162 -11.31 -15.81 -0.66
N GLU A 163 -12.57 -15.66 -0.28
CA GLU A 163 -13.46 -16.79 0.06
C GLU A 163 -13.74 -17.66 -1.15
N SER A 164 -14.03 -17.05 -2.30
CA SER A 164 -14.32 -17.77 -3.54
C SER A 164 -13.10 -18.52 -4.09
N LEU A 165 -11.91 -17.91 -4.05
CA LEU A 165 -10.67 -18.54 -4.47
C LEU A 165 -10.28 -19.71 -3.56
N ALA A 166 -10.49 -19.60 -2.26
CA ALA A 166 -10.17 -20.66 -1.30
C ALA A 166 -11.02 -21.94 -1.48
N GLN A 167 -12.10 -21.87 -2.26
CA GLN A 167 -12.93 -23.04 -2.62
C GLN A 167 -12.40 -23.80 -3.87
N LEU A 168 -11.40 -23.22 -4.57
CA LEU A 168 -10.86 -23.84 -5.77
C LEU A 168 -9.75 -24.83 -5.41
N PRO A 169 -9.77 -26.07 -5.95
CA PRO A 169 -8.73 -27.05 -5.70
C PRO A 169 -7.34 -26.52 -6.12
N GLY A 170 -6.33 -26.73 -5.27
CA GLY A 170 -4.95 -26.36 -5.56
C GLY A 170 -4.66 -24.85 -5.47
N VAL A 171 -5.63 -24.02 -5.11
CA VAL A 171 -5.43 -22.57 -4.91
C VAL A 171 -5.11 -22.30 -3.45
N GLU A 172 -3.95 -21.69 -3.21
CA GLU A 172 -3.56 -21.16 -1.91
C GLU A 172 -3.73 -19.63 -1.89
N VAL A 173 -4.49 -19.13 -0.94
CA VAL A 173 -4.83 -17.71 -0.79
C VAL A 173 -4.12 -17.13 0.42
N PHE A 174 -3.38 -16.04 0.22
CA PHE A 174 -2.65 -15.33 1.27
C PHE A 174 -3.50 -14.15 1.76
N ARG A 175 -4.30 -14.38 2.78
CA ARG A 175 -5.20 -13.37 3.37
C ARG A 175 -5.11 -13.35 4.89
N SER A 176 -5.56 -12.25 5.50
CA SER A 176 -5.76 -12.18 6.94
C SER A 176 -6.88 -13.15 7.37
N LYS A 177 -6.75 -13.71 8.57
CA LYS A 177 -7.84 -14.46 9.22
C LYS A 177 -8.96 -13.54 9.70
N ASP A 178 -8.61 -12.31 10.07
CA ASP A 178 -9.55 -11.27 10.42
C ASP A 178 -9.78 -10.36 9.19
N PRO A 179 -11.00 -10.34 8.63
CA PRO A 179 -11.32 -9.49 7.49
C PRO A 179 -11.09 -8.00 7.75
N SER A 180 -11.17 -7.54 9.01
CA SER A 180 -10.92 -6.14 9.35
C SER A 180 -9.45 -5.73 9.15
N GLN A 181 -8.55 -6.70 9.11
CA GLN A 181 -7.11 -6.53 8.88
C GLN A 181 -6.71 -6.76 7.41
N GLN A 182 -7.68 -6.74 6.49
CA GLN A 182 -7.46 -6.89 5.05
C GLN A 182 -7.83 -5.62 4.30
N ALA A 183 -6.92 -5.11 3.47
CA ALA A 183 -7.16 -4.02 2.52
C ALA A 183 -7.47 -4.58 1.12
N GLY A 184 -7.63 -3.70 0.12
CA GLY A 184 -8.02 -4.00 -1.26
C GLY A 184 -7.02 -4.80 -2.10
N VAL A 185 -6.12 -5.56 -1.48
CA VAL A 185 -5.07 -6.36 -2.15
C VAL A 185 -5.12 -7.79 -1.67
N LEU A 186 -5.05 -8.76 -2.59
CA LEU A 186 -5.03 -10.18 -2.29
C LEU A 186 -4.02 -10.90 -3.18
N SER A 187 -3.18 -11.74 -2.59
CA SER A 187 -2.29 -12.62 -3.34
C SER A 187 -2.71 -14.08 -3.22
N PHE A 188 -2.48 -14.83 -4.28
CA PHE A 188 -2.73 -16.27 -4.33
C PHE A 188 -1.70 -16.96 -5.23
N ARG A 189 -1.57 -18.27 -5.08
CA ARG A 189 -0.85 -19.14 -6.03
C ARG A 189 -1.63 -20.41 -6.30
N VAL A 190 -1.30 -21.08 -7.40
CA VAL A 190 -1.89 -22.35 -7.80
C VAL A 190 -0.81 -23.42 -7.77
N SER A 191 -1.08 -24.52 -7.09
CA SER A 191 -0.13 -25.65 -7.00
C SER A 191 0.26 -26.18 -8.37
N GLY A 192 1.57 -26.27 -8.62
CA GLY A 192 2.10 -26.78 -9.89
C GLY A 192 1.85 -25.86 -11.09
N MET A 193 1.59 -24.57 -10.90
CA MET A 193 1.49 -23.57 -11.96
C MET A 193 2.41 -22.39 -11.64
N ASP A 194 3.17 -21.96 -12.62
CA ASP A 194 3.98 -20.75 -12.53
C ASP A 194 3.09 -19.51 -12.42
N CYS A 195 3.47 -18.54 -11.59
CA CYS A 195 2.64 -17.37 -11.34
C CYS A 195 2.58 -16.42 -12.54
N GLU A 196 3.63 -16.36 -13.37
CA GLU A 196 3.68 -15.50 -14.55
C GLU A 196 2.82 -16.12 -15.66
N GLU A 197 2.93 -17.44 -15.90
CA GLU A 197 2.07 -18.17 -16.84
C GLU A 197 0.59 -18.03 -16.49
N LEU A 198 0.25 -18.13 -15.17
CA LEU A 198 -1.11 -17.94 -14.70
C LEU A 198 -1.61 -16.50 -14.92
N GLY A 199 -0.76 -15.51 -14.63
CA GLY A 199 -1.07 -14.10 -14.86
C GLY A 199 -1.33 -13.80 -16.33
N GLU A 200 -0.52 -14.35 -17.24
CA GLU A 200 -0.72 -14.23 -18.69
C GLU A 200 -2.00 -14.93 -19.17
N ALA A 201 -2.29 -16.13 -18.65
CA ALA A 201 -3.51 -16.86 -19.01
C ALA A 201 -4.78 -16.09 -18.61
N LEU A 202 -4.76 -15.44 -17.44
CA LEU A 202 -5.83 -14.55 -16.99
C LEU A 202 -5.89 -13.27 -17.83
N GLY A 203 -4.73 -12.70 -18.17
CA GLY A 203 -4.63 -11.51 -19.04
C GLY A 203 -5.25 -11.75 -20.43
N ARG A 204 -5.06 -12.94 -21.03
CA ARG A 204 -5.71 -13.34 -22.29
C ARG A 204 -7.24 -13.45 -22.18
N ARG A 205 -7.79 -13.44 -20.98
CA ARG A 205 -9.23 -13.47 -20.66
C ARG A 205 -9.74 -12.12 -20.13
N ASP A 206 -9.02 -11.04 -20.41
CA ASP A 206 -9.31 -9.67 -19.99
C ASP A 206 -9.38 -9.50 -18.44
N ILE A 207 -8.56 -10.23 -17.70
CA ILE A 207 -8.41 -10.11 -16.26
C ILE A 207 -7.00 -9.63 -15.96
N ALA A 208 -6.86 -8.33 -15.69
CA ALA A 208 -5.59 -7.68 -15.43
C ALA A 208 -5.14 -7.91 -13.98
N LEU A 209 -4.13 -8.74 -13.78
CA LEU A 209 -3.49 -9.03 -12.50
C LEU A 209 -1.98 -8.78 -12.61
N ARG A 210 -1.30 -8.80 -11.48
CA ARG A 210 0.16 -8.71 -11.46
C ARG A 210 0.75 -10.00 -10.90
N SER A 211 1.81 -10.50 -11.51
CA SER A 211 2.56 -11.70 -11.09
C SER A 211 3.96 -11.37 -10.60
N GLY A 212 4.59 -12.27 -9.85
CA GLY A 212 5.96 -12.19 -9.40
C GLY A 212 6.13 -11.76 -7.93
N LEU A 213 7.20 -11.02 -7.62
CA LEU A 213 7.60 -10.66 -6.24
C LEU A 213 7.12 -9.28 -5.78
N HIS A 214 6.42 -8.54 -6.63
CA HIS A 214 5.76 -7.25 -6.30
C HIS A 214 6.67 -6.22 -5.61
N CYS A 215 7.98 -6.22 -5.90
CA CYS A 215 9.01 -5.36 -5.29
C CYS A 215 9.17 -5.57 -3.77
N ALA A 216 8.81 -6.74 -3.24
CA ALA A 216 8.84 -7.04 -1.81
C ALA A 216 9.42 -8.43 -1.48
N PRO A 217 10.68 -8.71 -1.82
CA PRO A 217 11.28 -10.03 -1.66
C PRO A 217 11.30 -10.53 -0.21
N LEU A 218 11.39 -9.62 0.78
CA LEU A 218 11.37 -9.98 2.19
C LEU A 218 9.99 -10.49 2.64
N ALA A 219 8.91 -9.89 2.13
CA ALA A 219 7.55 -10.36 2.39
C ALA A 219 7.35 -11.77 1.82
N HIS A 220 7.83 -12.01 0.60
CA HIS A 220 7.80 -13.34 -0.03
C HIS A 220 8.65 -14.37 0.70
N ARG A 221 9.83 -13.98 1.22
CA ARG A 221 10.66 -14.85 2.07
C ARG A 221 9.92 -15.28 3.32
N THR A 222 9.28 -14.34 4.00
CA THR A 222 8.49 -14.62 5.22
C THR A 222 7.30 -15.53 4.93
N ALA A 223 6.68 -15.41 3.76
CA ALA A 223 5.53 -16.23 3.36
C ALA A 223 5.90 -17.56 2.70
N GLY A 224 7.20 -17.84 2.47
CA GLY A 224 7.65 -19.06 1.77
C GLY A 224 7.28 -19.06 0.28
N THR A 225 7.19 -17.88 -0.33
CA THR A 225 6.82 -17.71 -1.75
C THR A 225 7.90 -17.01 -2.57
N LEU A 226 9.15 -16.97 -2.05
CA LEU A 226 10.24 -16.27 -2.73
C LEU A 226 10.57 -16.90 -4.09
N GLU A 227 10.58 -18.21 -4.17
CA GLU A 227 10.92 -18.97 -5.39
C GLU A 227 9.75 -19.05 -6.40
N THR A 228 8.52 -18.98 -5.91
CA THR A 228 7.32 -19.15 -6.76
C THR A 228 6.68 -17.83 -7.16
N GLY A 229 6.96 -16.74 -6.44
CA GLY A 229 6.15 -15.54 -6.54
C GLY A 229 4.68 -15.78 -6.15
N THR A 230 3.83 -14.85 -6.50
CA THR A 230 2.37 -14.96 -6.38
C THR A 230 1.69 -14.19 -7.51
N VAL A 231 0.44 -14.52 -7.80
CA VAL A 231 -0.46 -13.64 -8.56
C VAL A 231 -1.18 -12.74 -7.57
N ARG A 232 -1.19 -11.43 -7.82
CA ARG A 232 -1.82 -10.43 -6.97
C ARG A 232 -2.98 -9.76 -7.68
N ALA A 233 -4.14 -9.82 -7.06
CA ALA A 233 -5.31 -9.03 -7.41
C ALA A 233 -5.38 -7.77 -6.55
N SER A 234 -5.75 -6.65 -7.16
CA SER A 234 -5.98 -5.38 -6.47
C SER A 234 -7.31 -4.81 -6.93
N VAL A 235 -8.12 -4.37 -6.00
CA VAL A 235 -9.42 -3.74 -6.26
C VAL A 235 -9.38 -2.26 -5.85
N SER A 236 -10.28 -1.48 -6.41
CA SER A 236 -10.40 -0.03 -6.17
C SER A 236 -11.86 0.39 -6.07
N ALA A 237 -12.11 1.68 -5.84
CA ALA A 237 -13.46 2.25 -5.84
C ALA A 237 -14.23 2.04 -7.15
N PHE A 238 -13.57 1.67 -8.25
CA PHE A 238 -14.18 1.47 -9.56
C PHE A 238 -14.57 0.03 -9.88
N ASN A 239 -14.09 -0.93 -9.09
CA ASN A 239 -14.47 -2.32 -9.30
C ASN A 239 -15.89 -2.59 -8.83
N VAL A 240 -16.55 -3.52 -9.49
CA VAL A 240 -17.94 -3.90 -9.18
C VAL A 240 -18.02 -5.36 -8.72
N PRO A 241 -19.00 -5.72 -7.84
CA PRO A 241 -19.11 -7.07 -7.29
C PRO A 241 -19.19 -8.18 -8.33
N GLN A 242 -19.74 -7.90 -9.52
CA GLN A 242 -19.91 -8.85 -10.62
C GLN A 242 -18.59 -9.30 -11.25
N GLU A 243 -17.51 -8.56 -11.08
CA GLU A 243 -16.19 -8.93 -11.57
C GLU A 243 -15.60 -10.12 -10.82
N ILE A 244 -15.94 -10.28 -9.54
CA ILE A 244 -15.41 -11.38 -8.73
C ILE A 244 -15.90 -12.76 -9.21
N PRO A 245 -17.20 -13.02 -9.42
CA PRO A 245 -17.65 -14.27 -10.01
C PRO A 245 -17.09 -14.55 -11.43
N ARG A 246 -16.91 -13.50 -12.26
CA ARG A 246 -16.29 -13.63 -13.57
C ARG A 246 -14.85 -14.12 -13.41
N PHE A 247 -14.05 -13.46 -12.57
CA PHE A 247 -12.66 -13.86 -12.31
C PHE A 247 -12.54 -15.30 -11.83
N VAL A 248 -13.36 -15.70 -10.83
CA VAL A 248 -13.35 -17.07 -10.29
C VAL A 248 -13.73 -18.11 -11.35
N ARG A 249 -14.69 -17.79 -12.21
CA ARG A 249 -15.09 -18.67 -13.33
C ARG A 249 -13.95 -18.88 -14.32
N GLU A 250 -13.30 -17.79 -14.75
CA GLU A 250 -12.18 -17.86 -15.71
C GLU A 250 -10.98 -18.63 -15.12
N LEU A 251 -10.67 -18.39 -13.83
CA LEU A 251 -9.63 -19.18 -13.16
C LEU A 251 -9.99 -20.67 -13.10
N ARG A 252 -11.24 -21.02 -12.78
CA ARG A 252 -11.69 -22.41 -12.77
C ARG A 252 -11.55 -23.09 -14.12
N GLN A 253 -11.82 -22.38 -15.21
CA GLN A 253 -11.63 -22.91 -16.56
C GLN A 253 -10.14 -23.17 -16.84
N ILE A 254 -9.24 -22.22 -16.50
CA ILE A 254 -7.79 -22.42 -16.63
C ILE A 254 -7.35 -23.68 -15.86
N LEU A 255 -7.84 -23.86 -14.63
CA LEU A 255 -7.51 -25.03 -13.82
C LEU A 255 -8.00 -26.35 -14.43
N SER A 256 -9.15 -26.34 -15.14
CA SER A 256 -9.71 -27.52 -15.78
C SER A 256 -9.04 -27.85 -17.15
N GLU A 257 -8.40 -26.89 -17.79
CA GLU A 257 -7.66 -27.06 -19.04
C GLU A 257 -6.24 -27.66 -18.84
N LYS A 258 -5.82 -27.75 -17.60
CA LYS A 258 -4.53 -28.34 -17.24
C LYS A 258 -4.64 -29.86 -17.24
N PRO A 259 -3.78 -30.59 -17.97
CA PRO A 259 -3.77 -32.06 -18.03
C PRO A 259 -3.43 -32.71 -16.68
#